data_eb3337e87a22037a661246313e931b2c
#
_entry.id   eb3337e87a22037a661246313e931b2c
#
_cell.length_a   1.000
_cell.length_b   1.000
_cell.length_c   1.000
_cell.angle_alpha   90.00
_cell.angle_beta   90.00
_cell.angle_gamma   90.00
#
_symmetry.space_group_name_H-M   'P 1'
#
loop_
_entity.id
_entity.type
_entity.pdbx_description
1 polymer ?
#
loop_
_entity_poly.entity_id
_entity_poly.type
_entity_poly.pdbx_seq_one_letter_code
_entity_poly.pdbx_strand_id
1 'polypeptide(L)'
;MIWMDKPSQILEAGKLYSLKFTVADAQGKAASLEPYLGMGGHAAILRSDGTVYIHLHPVGTYSMAAEGSLVGRIADTARTFHYPNAARFRDSIDTYLAKFKALPEAEKNQLLAASMPGIHAMKTKNMVEFPYAFPRAGHYRIWIQVKRNGQVLTGVFDTQVNDPLL
;
A
#
# COMPACT_ATOMS: atom_id res chain seq x y z
N MET A 1 8.06 14.90 3.74
CA MET A 1 7.93 13.48 4.14
C MET A 1 9.19 13.06 4.89
N ILE A 2 9.04 12.29 5.95
CA ILE A 2 10.14 11.85 6.81
C ILE A 2 10.05 10.33 6.95
N TRP A 3 11.16 9.63 6.75
CA TRP A 3 11.29 8.21 7.11
C TRP A 3 11.57 8.12 8.61
N MET A 4 10.59 7.66 9.39
CA MET A 4 10.60 7.71 10.87
C MET A 4 11.67 6.82 11.49
N ASP A 5 11.78 5.62 10.96
CA ASP A 5 12.71 4.62 11.45
C ASP A 5 13.87 4.46 10.45
N LYS A 6 14.24 5.60 9.74
CA LYS A 6 15.47 5.54 8.93
C LYS A 6 16.57 5.10 9.88
N PRO A 7 16.98 3.85 9.78
CA PRO A 7 17.71 3.26 10.86
C PRO A 7 19.02 3.98 11.03
N SER A 8 19.29 4.42 12.26
CA SER A 8 20.62 4.30 12.81
C SER A 8 21.09 2.82 12.81
N GLN A 9 20.18 1.89 12.52
CA GLN A 9 20.41 0.45 12.37
C GLN A 9 20.72 0.12 10.93
N ILE A 10 21.79 -0.63 10.75
CA ILE A 10 22.18 -1.26 9.50
C ILE A 10 21.02 -2.17 9.06
N LEU A 11 20.43 -1.91 7.88
CA LEU A 11 19.47 -2.83 7.27
C LEU A 11 20.21 -4.09 6.79
N GLU A 12 19.64 -5.25 7.02
CA GLU A 12 20.19 -6.56 6.63
C GLU A 12 19.28 -7.22 5.59
N ALA A 13 19.89 -7.85 4.60
CA ALA A 13 19.18 -8.64 3.61
C ALA A 13 18.45 -9.84 4.28
N GLY A 14 17.26 -10.17 3.76
CA GLY A 14 16.45 -11.28 4.27
C GLY A 14 15.67 -10.99 5.56
N LYS A 15 15.91 -9.87 6.22
CA LYS A 15 15.19 -9.48 7.44
C LYS A 15 13.97 -8.63 7.12
N LEU A 16 12.84 -8.93 7.77
CA LEU A 16 11.61 -8.16 7.60
C LEU A 16 11.67 -6.85 8.39
N TYR A 17 11.37 -5.77 7.71
CA TYR A 17 11.25 -4.43 8.28
C TYR A 17 9.85 -3.88 8.04
N SER A 18 9.44 -2.98 8.93
CA SER A 18 8.31 -2.10 8.71
C SER A 18 8.83 -0.70 8.39
N LEU A 19 8.77 -0.33 7.10
CA LEU A 19 9.24 0.97 6.63
C LEU A 19 8.15 2.02 6.88
N LYS A 20 8.37 2.96 7.82
CA LYS A 20 7.38 3.94 8.25
C LYS A 20 7.74 5.34 7.77
N PHE A 21 6.79 5.98 7.11
CA PHE A 21 6.95 7.32 6.56
C PHE A 21 5.83 8.23 7.05
N THR A 22 6.20 9.42 7.57
CA THR A 22 5.25 10.43 7.99
C THR A 22 5.28 11.63 7.06
N VAL A 23 4.15 12.32 6.99
CA VAL A 23 4.02 13.58 6.26
C VAL A 23 3.63 14.69 7.24
N ALA A 24 4.37 15.79 7.18
CA ALA A 24 4.08 16.99 7.92
C ALA A 24 3.98 18.18 6.94
N ASP A 25 3.29 19.23 7.36
CA ASP A 25 3.28 20.52 6.65
C ASP A 25 4.59 21.31 6.89
N ALA A 26 4.68 22.51 6.33
CA ALA A 26 5.84 23.37 6.47
C ALA A 26 6.11 23.81 7.91
N GLN A 27 5.10 23.76 8.78
CA GLN A 27 5.18 24.10 10.20
C GLN A 27 5.48 22.86 11.08
N GLY A 28 5.69 21.69 10.47
CA GLY A 28 5.96 20.45 11.18
C GLY A 28 4.72 19.74 11.75
N LYS A 29 3.52 20.28 11.52
CA LYS A 29 2.27 19.68 11.97
C LYS A 29 1.90 18.47 11.12
N ALA A 30 1.39 17.42 11.76
CA ALA A 30 0.93 16.20 11.10
C ALA A 30 -0.08 16.51 9.98
N ALA A 31 0.18 16.04 8.78
CA ALA A 31 -0.62 16.28 7.59
C ALA A 31 -1.50 15.08 7.28
N SER A 32 -2.82 15.24 7.34
CA SER A 32 -3.75 14.17 6.95
C SER A 32 -3.53 13.75 5.51
N LEU A 33 -3.47 12.45 5.29
CA LEU A 33 -3.38 11.82 3.97
C LEU A 33 -4.76 11.41 3.48
N GLU A 34 -4.88 11.34 2.18
CA GLU A 34 -6.07 10.89 1.45
C GLU A 34 -5.80 9.53 0.83
N PRO A 35 -6.84 8.73 0.57
CA PRO A 35 -6.69 7.51 -0.21
C PRO A 35 -6.05 7.81 -1.58
N TYR A 36 -5.02 7.03 -1.93
CA TYR A 36 -4.33 7.08 -3.21
C TYR A 36 -4.36 5.71 -3.87
N LEU A 37 -5.02 5.61 -5.04
CA LEU A 37 -5.22 4.35 -5.79
C LEU A 37 -5.75 3.22 -4.89
N GLY A 38 -6.71 3.55 -4.03
CA GLY A 38 -7.33 2.57 -3.16
C GLY A 38 -6.58 2.24 -1.87
N MET A 39 -5.48 2.94 -1.52
CA MET A 39 -4.66 2.68 -0.33
C MET A 39 -4.16 3.98 0.30
N GLY A 40 -3.51 3.87 1.47
CA GLY A 40 -2.90 5.02 2.14
C GLY A 40 -1.66 5.58 1.42
N GLY A 41 -1.06 4.80 0.52
CA GLY A 41 0.09 5.17 -0.28
C GLY A 41 0.66 4.00 -1.05
N HIS A 42 1.65 4.27 -1.88
CA HIS A 42 2.40 3.27 -2.67
C HIS A 42 3.89 3.51 -2.52
N ALA A 43 4.66 2.44 -2.62
CA ALA A 43 6.11 2.53 -2.66
C ALA A 43 6.68 1.79 -3.86
N ALA A 44 7.77 2.31 -4.42
CA ALA A 44 8.61 1.59 -5.36
C ALA A 44 10.03 1.51 -4.77
N ILE A 45 10.65 0.36 -4.85
CA ILE A 45 12.01 0.13 -4.36
C ILE A 45 12.85 -0.43 -5.50
N LEU A 46 14.01 0.17 -5.73
CA LEU A 46 14.97 -0.23 -6.76
C LEU A 46 16.36 -0.38 -6.14
N ARG A 47 17.01 -1.51 -6.38
CA ARG A 47 18.44 -1.67 -6.11
C ARG A 47 19.23 -0.95 -7.21
N SER A 48 20.34 -0.31 -6.86
CA SER A 48 21.10 0.56 -7.75
C SER A 48 21.60 -0.10 -9.05
N ASP A 49 21.80 -1.41 -9.05
CA ASP A 49 22.18 -2.20 -10.23
C ASP A 49 20.99 -2.73 -11.05
N GLY A 50 19.76 -2.39 -10.67
CA GLY A 50 18.55 -2.80 -11.37
C GLY A 50 18.11 -4.25 -11.16
N THR A 51 18.87 -5.04 -10.36
CA THR A 51 18.54 -6.47 -10.16
C THR A 51 17.36 -6.74 -9.24
N VAL A 52 16.94 -5.72 -8.46
CA VAL A 52 15.75 -5.78 -7.60
C VAL A 52 14.89 -4.56 -7.90
N TYR A 53 13.66 -4.80 -8.31
CA TYR A 53 12.60 -3.81 -8.41
C TYR A 53 11.33 -4.36 -7.79
N ILE A 54 10.67 -3.58 -6.97
CA ILE A 54 9.40 -3.98 -6.34
C ILE A 54 8.45 -2.79 -6.22
N HIS A 55 7.17 -3.05 -6.43
CA HIS A 55 6.08 -2.15 -6.08
C HIS A 55 5.43 -2.68 -4.81
N LEU A 56 5.35 -1.83 -3.78
CA LEU A 56 4.82 -2.18 -2.46
C LEU A 56 3.52 -1.44 -2.16
N HIS A 57 2.68 -2.15 -1.46
CA HIS A 57 1.47 -1.65 -0.83
C HIS A 57 1.62 -1.66 0.71
N PRO A 58 0.81 -0.90 1.46
CA PRO A 58 0.82 -0.97 2.92
C PRO A 58 0.57 -2.36 3.51
N VAL A 59 0.02 -3.26 2.71
CA VAL A 59 -0.25 -4.67 3.06
C VAL A 59 0.83 -5.63 2.51
N GLY A 60 1.83 -5.13 1.80
CA GLY A 60 2.92 -5.94 1.23
C GLY A 60 3.02 -5.86 -0.30
N THR A 61 3.55 -6.93 -0.91
CA THR A 61 3.84 -6.99 -2.36
C THR A 61 2.67 -7.47 -3.22
N TYR A 62 1.61 -7.99 -2.62
CA TYR A 62 0.45 -8.53 -3.33
C TYR A 62 -0.59 -7.44 -3.63
N SER A 63 -1.41 -7.67 -4.64
CA SER A 63 -2.49 -6.75 -5.01
C SER A 63 -3.70 -6.88 -4.08
N MET A 64 -4.52 -5.82 -3.99
CA MET A 64 -5.80 -5.87 -3.26
C MET A 64 -6.73 -6.96 -3.77
N ALA A 65 -6.70 -7.24 -5.08
CA ALA A 65 -7.50 -8.32 -5.66
C ALA A 65 -7.06 -9.69 -5.14
N ALA A 66 -5.74 -9.91 -5.01
CA ALA A 66 -5.21 -11.14 -4.42
C ALA A 66 -5.57 -11.25 -2.93
N GLU A 67 -5.46 -10.16 -2.17
CA GLU A 67 -5.90 -10.11 -0.76
C GLU A 67 -7.38 -10.42 -0.63
N GLY A 68 -8.24 -9.74 -1.38
CA GLY A 68 -9.69 -9.99 -1.37
C GLY A 68 -10.04 -11.44 -1.72
N SER A 69 -9.33 -12.03 -2.68
CA SER A 69 -9.49 -13.44 -3.03
C SER A 69 -9.08 -14.38 -1.90
N LEU A 70 -7.98 -14.11 -1.20
CA LEU A 70 -7.50 -14.91 -0.07
C LEU A 70 -8.45 -14.81 1.12
N VAL A 71 -8.88 -13.59 1.47
CA VAL A 71 -9.85 -13.36 2.56
C VAL A 71 -11.18 -14.03 2.25
N GLY A 72 -11.67 -13.91 1.01
CA GLY A 72 -12.88 -14.59 0.56
C GLY A 72 -12.77 -16.11 0.68
N ARG A 73 -11.62 -16.69 0.34
CA ARG A 73 -11.38 -18.14 0.50
C ARG A 73 -11.32 -18.61 1.94
N ILE A 74 -10.76 -17.81 2.84
CA ILE A 74 -10.73 -18.13 4.28
C ILE A 74 -12.16 -18.13 4.85
N ALA A 75 -13.00 -17.19 4.41
CA ALA A 75 -14.39 -17.09 4.83
C ALA A 75 -15.31 -18.11 4.14
N ASP A 76 -14.91 -18.68 3.01
CA ASP A 76 -15.69 -19.63 2.24
C ASP A 76 -15.60 -21.04 2.86
N THR A 77 -16.67 -21.46 3.51
CA THR A 77 -16.84 -22.80 4.08
C THR A 77 -17.54 -23.77 3.12
N ALA A 78 -17.94 -23.32 1.93
CA ALA A 78 -18.62 -24.14 0.94
C ALA A 78 -17.67 -25.20 0.36
N ARG A 79 -18.12 -26.45 0.29
CA ARG A 79 -17.33 -27.56 -0.27
C ARG A 79 -17.34 -27.61 -1.80
N THR A 80 -18.29 -26.92 -2.44
CA THR A 80 -18.44 -26.85 -3.90
C THR A 80 -18.62 -25.41 -4.31
N PHE A 81 -17.74 -24.95 -5.23
CA PHE A 81 -17.85 -23.62 -5.81
C PHE A 81 -18.61 -23.69 -7.14
N HIS A 82 -19.67 -22.93 -7.26
CA HIS A 82 -20.42 -22.77 -8.49
C HIS A 82 -20.06 -21.44 -9.16
N TYR A 83 -19.47 -21.50 -10.34
CA TYR A 83 -19.19 -20.30 -11.12
C TYR A 83 -20.48 -19.60 -11.51
N PRO A 84 -20.62 -18.29 -11.27
CA PRO A 84 -21.78 -17.55 -11.74
C PRO A 84 -21.84 -17.54 -13.27
N ASN A 85 -23.03 -17.39 -13.81
CA ASN A 85 -23.16 -17.15 -15.25
C ASN A 85 -22.40 -15.88 -15.64
N ALA A 86 -21.50 -15.98 -16.63
CA ALA A 86 -20.56 -14.90 -16.95
C ALA A 86 -21.28 -13.60 -17.38
N ALA A 87 -22.39 -13.69 -18.14
CA ALA A 87 -23.16 -12.52 -18.55
C ALA A 87 -23.81 -11.84 -17.33
N ARG A 88 -24.51 -12.60 -16.48
CA ARG A 88 -25.13 -12.04 -15.25
C ARG A 88 -24.10 -11.45 -14.29
N PHE A 89 -22.94 -12.08 -14.18
CA PHE A 89 -21.85 -11.54 -13.36
C PHE A 89 -21.36 -10.19 -13.90
N ARG A 90 -21.12 -10.10 -15.23
CA ARG A 90 -20.75 -8.84 -15.87
C ARG A 90 -21.80 -7.76 -15.66
N ASP A 91 -23.08 -8.06 -15.92
CA ASP A 91 -24.18 -7.11 -15.75
C ASP A 91 -24.27 -6.60 -14.28
N SER A 92 -24.00 -7.48 -13.32
CA SER A 92 -24.00 -7.10 -11.90
C SER A 92 -22.86 -6.13 -11.57
N ILE A 93 -21.66 -6.37 -12.13
CA ILE A 93 -20.50 -5.47 -11.96
C ILE A 93 -20.76 -4.13 -12.64
N ASP A 94 -21.24 -4.13 -13.87
CA ASP A 94 -21.52 -2.91 -14.62
C ASP A 94 -22.58 -2.06 -13.94
N THR A 95 -23.63 -2.69 -13.40
CA THR A 95 -24.67 -2.04 -12.59
C THR A 95 -24.09 -1.44 -11.32
N TYR A 96 -23.23 -2.18 -10.60
CA TYR A 96 -22.57 -1.70 -9.40
C TYR A 96 -21.66 -0.49 -9.70
N LEU A 97 -20.85 -0.58 -10.75
CA LEU A 97 -19.97 0.50 -11.18
C LEU A 97 -20.73 1.75 -11.60
N ALA A 98 -21.85 1.59 -12.31
CA ALA A 98 -22.71 2.72 -12.69
C ALA A 98 -23.28 3.43 -11.44
N LYS A 99 -23.78 2.67 -10.47
CA LYS A 99 -24.26 3.22 -9.19
C LYS A 99 -23.15 3.92 -8.43
N PHE A 100 -21.98 3.28 -8.31
CA PHE A 100 -20.82 3.86 -7.62
C PHE A 100 -20.35 5.17 -8.28
N LYS A 101 -20.28 5.21 -9.62
CA LYS A 101 -19.90 6.43 -10.38
C LYS A 101 -20.87 7.58 -10.17
N ALA A 102 -22.15 7.28 -9.95
CA ALA A 102 -23.20 8.28 -9.73
C ALA A 102 -23.19 8.88 -8.33
N LEU A 103 -22.49 8.28 -7.36
CA LEU A 103 -22.40 8.81 -5.99
C LEU A 103 -21.62 10.12 -5.93
N PRO A 104 -21.96 11.02 -4.97
CA PRO A 104 -21.13 12.17 -4.63
C PRO A 104 -19.69 11.75 -4.21
N GLU A 105 -18.69 12.59 -4.51
CA GLU A 105 -17.28 12.26 -4.20
C GLU A 105 -17.03 11.95 -2.71
N ALA A 106 -17.74 12.62 -1.81
CA ALA A 106 -17.64 12.36 -0.37
C ALA A 106 -18.08 10.93 0.00
N GLU A 107 -19.17 10.45 -0.59
CA GLU A 107 -19.68 9.09 -0.37
C GLU A 107 -18.79 8.03 -1.02
N LYS A 108 -18.29 8.31 -2.24
CA LYS A 108 -17.29 7.43 -2.88
C LYS A 108 -16.06 7.25 -1.99
N ASN A 109 -15.53 8.35 -1.47
CA ASN A 109 -14.37 8.32 -0.59
C ASN A 109 -14.64 7.56 0.72
N GLN A 110 -15.84 7.70 1.28
CA GLN A 110 -16.25 6.93 2.47
C GLN A 110 -16.32 5.42 2.18
N LEU A 111 -16.96 5.04 1.07
CA LEU A 111 -17.08 3.62 0.68
C LEU A 111 -15.72 3.01 0.37
N LEU A 112 -14.86 3.74 -0.36
CA LEU A 112 -13.49 3.32 -0.62
C LEU A 112 -12.71 3.16 0.69
N ALA A 113 -12.79 4.14 1.59
CA ALA A 113 -12.13 4.05 2.89
C ALA A 113 -12.63 2.87 3.74
N ALA A 114 -13.92 2.59 3.73
CA ALA A 114 -14.50 1.48 4.49
C ALA A 114 -14.13 0.09 3.92
N SER A 115 -13.90 0.01 2.60
CA SER A 115 -13.55 -1.24 1.91
C SER A 115 -12.05 -1.52 1.84
N MET A 116 -11.20 -0.60 2.30
CA MET A 116 -9.75 -0.74 2.19
C MET A 116 -9.16 -1.56 3.33
N PRO A 117 -8.56 -2.71 3.04
CA PRO A 117 -7.65 -3.35 3.96
C PRO A 117 -6.49 -2.40 4.27
N GLY A 118 -6.14 -2.24 5.53
CA GLY A 118 -5.01 -1.39 5.93
C GLY A 118 -5.33 0.08 6.22
N ILE A 119 -6.49 0.65 5.86
CA ILE A 119 -6.90 1.98 6.38
C ILE A 119 -7.15 1.91 7.88
N HIS A 120 -7.65 0.78 8.41
CA HIS A 120 -7.71 0.56 9.85
C HIS A 120 -6.32 0.43 10.50
N ALA A 121 -5.26 0.13 9.72
CA ALA A 121 -3.87 0.13 10.17
C ALA A 121 -3.23 1.54 10.15
N MET A 122 -3.86 2.52 9.50
CA MET A 122 -3.44 3.93 9.63
C MET A 122 -3.83 4.45 11.03
N LYS A 123 -3.11 3.99 12.05
CA LYS A 123 -3.27 4.46 13.44
C LYS A 123 -3.07 5.97 13.56
N THR A 124 -2.44 6.59 12.58
CA THR A 124 -2.25 8.03 12.47
C THR A 124 -2.55 8.46 11.03
N LYS A 125 -3.38 9.48 10.88
CA LYS A 125 -3.81 10.01 9.57
C LYS A 125 -2.69 10.53 8.66
N ASN A 126 -1.45 10.60 9.16
CA ASN A 126 -0.30 11.20 8.48
C ASN A 126 0.87 10.23 8.25
N MET A 127 0.66 8.92 8.46
CA MET A 127 1.71 7.91 8.34
C MET A 127 1.29 6.80 7.37
N VAL A 128 2.24 6.32 6.60
CA VAL A 128 2.14 5.09 5.81
C VAL A 128 3.25 4.13 6.22
N GLU A 129 2.97 2.85 6.18
CA GLU A 129 3.85 1.79 6.62
C GLU A 129 3.88 0.69 5.55
N PHE A 130 5.08 0.19 5.23
CA PHE A 130 5.27 -0.84 4.22
C PHE A 130 6.10 -1.99 4.79
N PRO A 131 5.54 -3.19 4.93
CA PRO A 131 6.30 -4.37 5.31
C PRO A 131 7.18 -4.81 4.15
N TYR A 132 8.49 -4.91 4.37
CA TYR A 132 9.41 -5.34 3.32
C TYR A 132 10.67 -6.04 3.87
N ALA A 133 11.09 -7.10 3.18
CA ALA A 133 12.39 -7.74 3.39
C ALA A 133 13.25 -7.53 2.13
N PHE A 134 14.36 -6.85 2.28
CA PHE A 134 15.29 -6.64 1.17
C PHE A 134 15.95 -7.96 0.78
N PRO A 135 15.83 -8.43 -0.47
CA PRO A 135 16.30 -9.77 -0.83
C PRO A 135 17.82 -9.89 -0.95
N ARG A 136 18.53 -8.79 -1.11
CA ARG A 136 19.99 -8.74 -1.31
C ARG A 136 20.59 -7.50 -0.69
N ALA A 137 21.87 -7.59 -0.28
CA ALA A 137 22.65 -6.43 0.12
C ALA A 137 22.90 -5.47 -1.04
N GLY A 138 23.14 -4.20 -0.76
CA GLY A 138 23.44 -3.16 -1.72
C GLY A 138 22.75 -1.83 -1.45
N HIS A 139 22.92 -0.89 -2.37
CA HIS A 139 22.28 0.42 -2.32
C HIS A 139 20.86 0.33 -2.90
N TYR A 140 19.90 0.92 -2.22
CA TYR A 140 18.51 0.97 -2.64
C TYR A 140 17.97 2.38 -2.64
N ARG A 141 17.14 2.68 -3.63
CA ARG A 141 16.31 3.89 -3.68
C ARG A 141 14.86 3.53 -3.51
N ILE A 142 14.18 4.29 -2.67
CA ILE A 142 12.80 4.09 -2.27
C ILE A 142 12.02 5.35 -2.64
N TRP A 143 10.98 5.21 -3.45
CA TRP A 143 10.01 6.26 -3.74
C TRP A 143 8.72 5.94 -2.98
N ILE A 144 8.25 6.91 -2.21
CA ILE A 144 6.99 6.80 -1.47
C ILE A 144 6.03 7.81 -2.06
N GLN A 145 4.87 7.34 -2.49
CA GLN A 145 3.81 8.18 -3.02
C GLN A 145 2.60 8.16 -2.08
N VAL A 146 2.13 9.34 -1.73
CA VAL A 146 0.92 9.56 -0.91
C VAL A 146 0.10 10.68 -1.55
N LYS A 147 -1.20 10.76 -1.21
CA LYS A 147 -2.09 11.82 -1.68
C LYS A 147 -2.45 12.75 -0.53
N ARG A 148 -2.43 14.06 -0.78
CA ARG A 148 -2.87 15.11 0.13
C ARG A 148 -3.44 16.31 -0.63
N ASN A 149 -4.58 16.83 -0.21
CA ASN A 149 -5.25 17.97 -0.84
C ASN A 149 -5.41 17.79 -2.36
N GLY A 150 -5.79 16.57 -2.78
CA GLY A 150 -5.94 16.22 -4.19
C GLY A 150 -4.62 16.00 -4.96
N GLN A 151 -3.47 16.29 -4.36
CA GLN A 151 -2.15 16.19 -5.00
C GLN A 151 -1.39 14.94 -4.56
N VAL A 152 -0.67 14.31 -5.49
CA VAL A 152 0.25 13.21 -5.20
C VAL A 152 1.61 13.79 -4.82
N LEU A 153 2.08 13.43 -3.64
CA LEU A 153 3.39 13.81 -3.12
C LEU A 153 4.32 12.60 -3.20
N THR A 154 5.53 12.81 -3.70
CA THR A 154 6.56 11.77 -3.78
C THR A 154 7.73 12.12 -2.86
N GLY A 155 8.03 11.23 -1.91
CA GLY A 155 9.27 11.26 -1.13
C GLY A 155 10.27 10.28 -1.72
N VAL A 156 11.56 10.64 -1.72
CA VAL A 156 12.66 9.80 -2.22
C VAL A 156 13.68 9.61 -1.11
N PHE A 157 14.08 8.35 -0.88
CA PHE A 157 15.00 7.97 0.17
C PHE A 157 16.02 6.98 -0.37
N ASP A 158 17.27 7.14 0.02
CA ASP A 158 18.35 6.20 -0.27
C ASP A 158 18.77 5.48 1.01
N THR A 159 19.06 4.20 0.90
CA THR A 159 19.54 3.38 2.02
C THR A 159 20.56 2.34 1.56
N GLN A 160 21.38 1.92 2.51
CA GLN A 160 22.28 0.78 2.37
C GLN A 160 21.70 -0.42 3.09
N VAL A 161 21.74 -1.58 2.45
CA VAL A 161 21.40 -2.89 3.02
C VAL A 161 22.66 -3.73 3.00
N ASN A 162 22.99 -4.36 4.10
CA ASN A 162 24.16 -5.23 4.26
C ASN A 162 23.77 -6.70 4.20
N ASP A 163 24.75 -7.55 3.97
CA ASP A 163 24.56 -9.00 4.19
C ASP A 163 24.28 -9.27 5.67
N PRO A 164 23.51 -10.32 5.99
CA PRO A 164 23.30 -10.71 7.37
C PRO A 164 24.64 -10.96 8.07
N LEU A 165 24.75 -10.50 9.31
CA LEU A 165 25.88 -10.90 10.16
C LEU A 165 25.76 -12.40 10.43
N LEU A 166 26.78 -13.17 10.03
CA LEU A 166 26.90 -14.61 10.30
C LEU A 166 27.03 -14.88 11.78
#